data_ce26ebc5e9aba20d50de0a6db1b41c87
#
_entry.id   ce26ebc5e9aba20d50de0a6db1b41c87
#
_cell.length_a   1.000
_cell.length_b   1.000
_cell.length_c   1.000
_cell.angle_alpha   90.00
_cell.angle_beta   90.00
_cell.angle_gamma   90.00
#
_symmetry.space_group_name_H-M   'P 1'
#
loop_
_entity.id
_entity.type
_entity.pdbx_description
1 polymer ?
#
loop_
_entity_poly.entity_id
_entity_poly.type
_entity_poly.pdbx_seq_one_letter_code
_entity_poly.pdbx_strand_id
1 'polypeptide(L)'
;MTKLDQYVHAATRDNTRRSYQSAIRHFETEWGGFLPATADGVARYLVDHVGLLSINTLRQRLAALAQWHLDQGFPDPTKAPIVRKVFRGIQTLHPAQEKRAKPFQIEQLRLVINWLDQSIESARLTD
;
A
#
# COMPACT_ATOMS: atom_id res chain seq x y z
N MET A 1 -5.54 -31.12 -10.83
CA MET A 1 -4.49 -30.10 -10.91
C MET A 1 -3.31 -30.64 -11.68
N THR A 2 -2.86 -29.95 -12.72
CA THR A 2 -1.71 -30.37 -13.53
C THR A 2 -0.40 -30.13 -12.80
N LYS A 3 0.68 -30.77 -13.26
CA LYS A 3 2.02 -30.51 -12.70
C LYS A 3 2.39 -29.04 -12.84
N LEU A 4 2.07 -28.44 -13.98
CA LEU A 4 2.34 -27.02 -14.23
C LEU A 4 1.66 -26.14 -13.18
N ASP A 5 0.39 -26.42 -12.89
CA ASP A 5 -0.37 -25.69 -11.89
C ASP A 5 0.23 -25.81 -10.50
N GLN A 6 0.74 -27.00 -10.16
CA GLN A 6 1.39 -27.21 -8.87
C GLN A 6 2.65 -26.35 -8.72
N TYR A 7 3.48 -26.28 -9.75
CA TYR A 7 4.72 -25.51 -9.70
C TYR A 7 4.44 -24.00 -9.70
N VAL A 8 3.50 -23.54 -10.53
CA VAL A 8 3.10 -22.12 -10.54
C VAL A 8 2.52 -21.74 -9.19
N HIS A 9 1.66 -22.58 -8.64
CA HIS A 9 1.03 -22.34 -7.34
C HIS A 9 2.05 -22.31 -6.20
N ALA A 10 3.03 -23.22 -6.22
CA ALA A 10 4.07 -23.26 -5.21
C ALA A 10 4.98 -22.03 -5.26
N ALA A 11 5.38 -21.58 -6.45
CA ALA A 11 6.23 -20.43 -6.62
C ALA A 11 5.55 -19.14 -6.17
N THR A 12 4.30 -18.95 -6.57
CA THR A 12 3.49 -17.78 -6.16
C THR A 12 3.16 -17.84 -4.68
N ARG A 13 2.95 -19.05 -4.17
CA ARG A 13 2.48 -19.28 -2.82
C ARG A 13 3.43 -18.77 -1.73
N ASP A 14 4.73 -19.00 -1.85
CA ASP A 14 5.66 -18.65 -0.78
C ASP A 14 5.84 -17.14 -0.68
N ASN A 15 6.15 -16.46 -1.77
CA ASN A 15 6.38 -15.02 -1.76
C ASN A 15 5.09 -14.23 -1.51
N THR A 16 4.01 -14.61 -2.18
CA THR A 16 2.72 -13.93 -2.03
C THR A 16 2.16 -14.15 -0.63
N ARG A 17 2.27 -15.37 -0.09
CA ARG A 17 1.79 -15.69 1.25
C ARG A 17 2.50 -14.85 2.31
N ARG A 18 3.82 -14.74 2.24
CA ARG A 18 4.60 -13.94 3.19
C ARG A 18 4.22 -12.48 3.12
N SER A 19 4.10 -11.96 1.90
CA SER A 19 3.70 -10.58 1.66
C SER A 19 2.31 -10.31 2.21
N TYR A 20 1.37 -11.21 1.95
CA TYR A 20 -0.01 -11.04 2.43
C TYR A 20 -0.11 -11.20 3.94
N GLN A 21 0.61 -12.14 4.54
CA GLN A 21 0.63 -12.29 6.00
C GLN A 21 1.19 -11.05 6.68
N SER A 22 2.28 -10.50 6.13
CA SER A 22 2.87 -9.26 6.63
C SER A 22 1.90 -8.08 6.53
N ALA A 23 1.18 -7.98 5.42
CA ALA A 23 0.19 -6.94 5.21
C ALA A 23 -0.97 -7.04 6.21
N ILE A 24 -1.48 -8.24 6.42
CA ILE A 24 -2.58 -8.48 7.35
C ILE A 24 -2.13 -8.18 8.78
N ARG A 25 -0.92 -8.59 9.15
CA ARG A 25 -0.37 -8.29 10.48
C ARG A 25 -0.24 -6.79 10.69
N HIS A 26 0.23 -6.08 9.68
CA HIS A 26 0.34 -4.63 9.75
C HIS A 26 -1.02 -3.97 9.99
N PHE A 27 -2.03 -4.38 9.25
CA PHE A 27 -3.38 -3.85 9.39
C PHE A 27 -3.95 -4.15 10.78
N GLU A 28 -3.85 -5.38 11.23
CA GLU A 28 -4.51 -5.83 12.47
C GLU A 28 -3.71 -5.46 13.71
N THR A 29 -2.41 -5.70 13.72
CA THR A 29 -1.57 -5.56 14.90
C THR A 29 -0.97 -4.18 15.03
N GLU A 30 -0.37 -3.65 13.96
CA GLU A 30 0.34 -2.38 14.02
C GLU A 30 -0.61 -1.19 13.93
N TRP A 31 -1.60 -1.25 13.04
CA TRP A 31 -2.60 -0.19 12.92
C TRP A 31 -3.77 -0.37 13.90
N GLY A 32 -4.07 -1.60 14.28
CA GLY A 32 -5.16 -1.91 15.21
C GLY A 32 -6.52 -2.03 14.55
N GLY A 33 -6.55 -2.41 13.27
CA GLY A 33 -7.79 -2.63 12.54
C GLY A 33 -8.44 -3.96 12.90
N PHE A 34 -9.75 -4.04 12.68
CA PHE A 34 -10.51 -5.27 12.92
C PHE A 34 -10.70 -6.05 11.64
N LEU A 35 -10.66 -7.36 11.75
CA LEU A 35 -10.95 -8.28 10.65
C LEU A 35 -12.16 -9.13 11.03
N PRO A 36 -13.16 -9.30 10.17
CA PRO A 36 -13.23 -8.71 8.83
C PRO A 36 -13.38 -7.19 8.88
N ALA A 37 -12.74 -6.52 7.93
CA ALA A 37 -12.70 -5.07 7.88
C ALA A 37 -13.94 -4.51 7.18
N THR A 38 -14.31 -3.30 7.59
CA THR A 38 -15.34 -2.54 6.87
C THR A 38 -14.69 -1.70 5.77
N ALA A 39 -15.49 -1.27 4.81
CA ALA A 39 -15.01 -0.35 3.77
C ALA A 39 -14.47 0.94 4.37
N ASP A 40 -15.15 1.49 5.37
CA ASP A 40 -14.70 2.68 6.08
C ASP A 40 -13.36 2.45 6.78
N GLY A 41 -13.19 1.30 7.43
CA GLY A 41 -11.93 0.95 8.08
C GLY A 41 -10.77 0.86 7.10
N VAL A 42 -10.99 0.24 5.94
CA VAL A 42 -9.96 0.16 4.90
C VAL A 42 -9.60 1.55 4.37
N ALA A 43 -10.59 2.40 4.13
CA ALA A 43 -10.36 3.76 3.67
C ALA A 43 -9.53 4.56 4.67
N ARG A 44 -9.82 4.45 5.96
CA ARG A 44 -9.07 5.12 7.03
C ARG A 44 -7.63 4.61 7.11
N TYR A 45 -7.45 3.30 6.95
CA TYR A 45 -6.12 2.71 6.92
C TYR A 45 -5.27 3.31 5.80
N LEU A 46 -5.84 3.48 4.61
CA LEU A 46 -5.13 4.10 3.50
C LEU A 46 -4.72 5.54 3.83
N VAL A 47 -5.65 6.32 4.35
CA VAL A 47 -5.39 7.73 4.68
C VAL A 47 -4.32 7.87 5.76
N ASP A 48 -4.36 7.02 6.77
CA ASP A 48 -3.39 7.06 7.87
C ASP A 48 -1.96 6.72 7.41
N HIS A 49 -1.82 6.03 6.29
CA HIS A 49 -0.51 5.61 5.79
C HIS A 49 -0.04 6.37 4.55
N VAL A 50 -0.75 7.40 4.14
CA VAL A 50 -0.28 8.28 3.06
C VAL A 50 1.01 8.97 3.50
N GLY A 51 2.05 8.88 2.64
CA GLY A 51 3.34 9.44 2.98
C GLY A 51 4.24 8.51 3.78
N LEU A 52 3.67 7.55 4.49
CA LEU A 52 4.43 6.53 5.23
C LEU A 52 4.71 5.32 4.35
N LEU A 53 3.77 4.95 3.50
CA LEU A 53 3.89 3.85 2.56
C LEU A 53 3.71 4.39 1.14
N SER A 54 4.44 3.80 0.20
CA SER A 54 4.30 4.14 -1.21
C SER A 54 2.93 3.72 -1.75
N ILE A 55 2.53 4.32 -2.87
CA ILE A 55 1.27 3.95 -3.55
C ILE A 55 1.29 2.46 -3.93
N ASN A 56 2.42 1.95 -4.40
CA ASN A 56 2.53 0.54 -4.74
C ASN A 56 2.36 -0.36 -3.51
N THR A 57 2.92 0.04 -2.37
CA THR A 57 2.74 -0.70 -1.12
C THR A 57 1.28 -0.67 -0.67
N LEU A 58 0.61 0.49 -0.75
CA LEU A 58 -0.80 0.59 -0.43
C LEU A 58 -1.64 -0.30 -1.35
N ARG A 59 -1.29 -0.37 -2.63
CA ARG A 59 -1.96 -1.25 -3.59
C ARG A 59 -1.80 -2.72 -3.19
N GLN A 60 -0.60 -3.11 -2.76
CA GLN A 60 -0.36 -4.46 -2.25
C GLN A 60 -1.14 -4.75 -0.98
N ARG A 61 -1.25 -3.77 -0.08
CA ARG A 61 -2.05 -3.91 1.14
C ARG A 61 -3.52 -4.14 0.82
N LEU A 62 -4.04 -3.42 -0.16
CA LEU A 62 -5.42 -3.64 -0.62
C LEU A 62 -5.60 -5.04 -1.20
N ALA A 63 -4.67 -5.50 -2.02
CA ALA A 63 -4.73 -6.85 -2.58
C ALA A 63 -4.73 -7.92 -1.49
N ALA A 64 -3.89 -7.74 -0.46
CA ALA A 64 -3.82 -8.67 0.67
C ALA A 64 -5.12 -8.69 1.47
N LEU A 65 -5.70 -7.54 1.74
CA LEU A 65 -6.98 -7.45 2.43
C LEU A 65 -8.10 -8.09 1.63
N ALA A 66 -8.12 -7.84 0.31
CA ALA A 66 -9.10 -8.47 -0.57
C ALA A 66 -9.00 -9.99 -0.52
N GLN A 67 -7.80 -10.52 -0.65
CA GLN A 67 -7.58 -11.97 -0.64
C GLN A 67 -7.95 -12.60 0.69
N TRP A 68 -7.57 -11.94 1.80
CA TRP A 68 -7.92 -12.44 3.13
C TRP A 68 -9.43 -12.60 3.29
N HIS A 69 -10.19 -11.58 2.88
CA HIS A 69 -11.65 -11.60 3.02
C HIS A 69 -12.28 -12.68 2.15
N LEU A 70 -11.82 -12.81 0.92
CA LEU A 70 -12.32 -13.85 0.02
C LEU A 70 -12.02 -15.24 0.55
N ASP A 71 -10.80 -15.46 1.06
CA ASP A 71 -10.40 -16.76 1.62
C ASP A 71 -11.22 -17.13 2.84
N GLN A 72 -11.64 -16.15 3.63
CA GLN A 72 -12.44 -16.39 4.83
C GLN A 72 -13.95 -16.41 4.54
N GLY A 73 -14.33 -16.20 3.29
CA GLY A 73 -15.75 -16.20 2.90
C GLY A 73 -16.49 -14.90 3.17
N PHE A 74 -15.77 -13.81 3.40
CA PHE A 74 -16.37 -12.49 3.61
C PHE A 74 -16.39 -11.68 2.31
N PRO A 75 -17.34 -10.74 2.18
CA PRO A 75 -17.30 -9.80 1.06
C PRO A 75 -16.01 -8.96 1.09
N ASP A 76 -15.51 -8.63 -0.09
CA ASP A 76 -14.28 -7.84 -0.23
C ASP A 76 -14.57 -6.35 0.00
N PRO A 77 -14.11 -5.75 1.13
CA PRO A 77 -14.36 -4.34 1.41
C PRO A 77 -13.56 -3.40 0.52
N THR A 78 -12.50 -3.89 -0.12
CA THR A 78 -11.64 -3.03 -0.97
C THR A 78 -12.32 -2.64 -2.26
N LYS A 79 -13.38 -3.33 -2.66
CA LYS A 79 -14.14 -3.01 -3.88
C LYS A 79 -15.21 -1.95 -3.65
N ALA A 80 -15.42 -1.53 -2.42
CA ALA A 80 -16.42 -0.52 -2.10
C ALA A 80 -16.07 0.83 -2.73
N PRO A 81 -17.06 1.61 -3.16
CA PRO A 81 -16.80 2.90 -3.81
C PRO A 81 -15.97 3.86 -2.96
N ILE A 82 -16.18 3.88 -1.64
CA ILE A 82 -15.43 4.77 -0.75
C ILE A 82 -13.93 4.46 -0.78
N VAL A 83 -13.55 3.18 -0.80
CA VAL A 83 -12.15 2.77 -0.84
C VAL A 83 -11.52 3.17 -2.18
N ARG A 84 -12.23 2.93 -3.27
CA ARG A 84 -11.76 3.30 -4.62
C ARG A 84 -11.57 4.80 -4.74
N LYS A 85 -12.52 5.58 -4.23
CA LYS A 85 -12.44 7.05 -4.29
C LYS A 85 -11.28 7.59 -3.45
N VAL A 86 -11.10 7.05 -2.24
CA VAL A 86 -9.99 7.45 -1.36
C VAL A 86 -8.66 7.12 -2.02
N PHE A 87 -8.51 5.92 -2.55
CA PHE A 87 -7.27 5.53 -3.21
C PHE A 87 -6.96 6.40 -4.43
N ARG A 88 -7.98 6.69 -5.24
CA ARG A 88 -7.84 7.60 -6.38
C ARG A 88 -7.43 8.99 -5.94
N GLY A 89 -8.02 9.49 -4.84
CA GLY A 89 -7.66 10.79 -4.27
C GLY A 89 -6.21 10.83 -3.81
N ILE A 90 -5.75 9.76 -3.19
CA ILE A 90 -4.35 9.63 -2.78
C ILE A 90 -3.42 9.70 -4.00
N GLN A 91 -3.72 8.98 -5.06
CA GLN A 91 -2.94 9.01 -6.29
C GLN A 91 -2.91 10.40 -6.93
N THR A 92 -4.03 11.11 -6.88
CA THR A 92 -4.13 12.45 -7.46
C THR A 92 -3.34 13.48 -6.65
N LEU A 93 -3.42 13.41 -5.32
CA LEU A 93 -2.74 14.37 -4.45
C LEU A 93 -1.25 14.07 -4.25
N HIS A 94 -0.83 12.83 -4.49
CA HIS A 94 0.55 12.41 -4.24
C HIS A 94 1.15 11.65 -5.44
N PRO A 95 1.16 12.25 -6.64
CA PRO A 95 1.66 11.56 -7.84
C PRO A 95 3.15 11.20 -7.76
N ALA A 96 3.93 11.96 -6.99
CA ALA A 96 5.36 11.69 -6.82
C ALA A 96 5.63 10.35 -6.13
N GLN A 97 4.73 9.89 -5.27
CA GLN A 97 4.87 8.61 -4.58
C GLN A 97 4.70 7.42 -5.53
N GLU A 98 3.86 7.56 -6.54
CA GLU A 98 3.69 6.53 -7.56
C GLU A 98 4.89 6.47 -8.49
N LYS A 99 5.47 7.62 -8.84
CA LYS A 99 6.65 7.71 -9.69
C LYS A 99 7.91 7.12 -9.05
N ARG A 100 7.94 6.98 -7.73
CA ARG A 100 9.07 6.37 -7.02
C ARG A 100 9.29 4.90 -7.37
N ALA A 101 8.32 4.24 -7.97
CA ALA A 101 8.47 2.88 -8.46
C ALA A 101 9.46 2.78 -9.63
N LYS A 102 9.78 3.90 -10.30
CA LYS A 102 10.75 3.93 -11.38
C LYS A 102 12.15 4.19 -10.83
N PRO A 103 13.19 3.49 -11.35
CA PRO A 103 14.55 3.78 -10.91
C PRO A 103 14.93 5.22 -11.26
N PHE A 104 15.40 5.95 -10.26
CA PHE A 104 15.89 7.30 -10.47
C PHE A 104 17.31 7.26 -11.03
N GLN A 105 17.59 8.12 -11.99
CA GLN A 105 18.96 8.42 -12.33
C GLN A 105 19.59 9.24 -11.20
N ILE A 106 20.91 9.13 -11.06
CA ILE A 106 21.64 9.76 -9.95
C ILE A 106 21.36 11.26 -9.88
N GLU A 107 21.27 11.94 -11.01
CA GLU A 107 21.01 13.38 -11.06
C GLU A 107 19.62 13.73 -10.54
N GLN A 108 18.60 12.93 -10.90
CA GLN A 108 17.25 13.13 -10.41
C GLN A 108 17.18 12.92 -8.90
N LEU A 109 17.90 11.93 -8.39
CA LEU A 109 17.97 11.68 -6.96
C LEU A 109 18.60 12.85 -6.22
N ARG A 110 19.69 13.43 -6.76
CA ARG A 110 20.32 14.61 -6.19
C ARG A 110 19.38 15.79 -6.11
N LEU A 111 18.60 16.04 -7.17
CA LEU A 111 17.64 17.14 -7.20
C LEU A 111 16.57 16.96 -6.14
N VAL A 112 16.06 15.74 -5.98
CA VAL A 112 15.06 15.42 -4.96
C VAL A 112 15.64 15.64 -3.57
N ILE A 113 16.84 15.16 -3.30
CA ILE A 113 17.51 15.32 -2.00
C ILE A 113 17.75 16.80 -1.71
N ASN A 114 18.24 17.57 -2.66
CA ASN A 114 18.47 19.01 -2.48
C ASN A 114 17.16 19.74 -2.18
N TRP A 115 16.10 19.41 -2.91
CA TRP A 115 14.79 20.01 -2.67
C TRP A 115 14.27 19.70 -1.27
N LEU A 116 14.42 18.46 -0.80
CA LEU A 116 14.02 18.06 0.54
C LEU A 116 14.81 18.80 1.62
N ASP A 117 16.12 18.92 1.45
CA ASP A 117 16.98 19.64 2.40
C ASP A 117 16.58 21.12 2.49
N GLN A 118 16.35 21.78 1.36
CA GLN A 118 15.90 23.17 1.32
C GLN A 118 14.54 23.34 1.97
N SER A 119 13.62 22.40 1.74
CA SER A 119 12.29 22.44 2.35
C SER A 119 12.36 22.30 3.86
N ILE A 120 13.23 21.42 4.37
CA ILE A 120 13.43 21.22 5.81
C ILE A 120 14.04 22.48 6.44
N GLU A 121 15.05 23.07 5.82
CA GLU A 121 15.67 24.30 6.31
C GLU A 121 14.70 25.47 6.31
N SER A 122 13.90 25.62 5.27
CA SER A 122 12.86 26.66 5.22
C SER A 122 11.84 26.49 6.33
N ALA A 123 11.43 25.26 6.61
CA ALA A 123 10.51 24.98 7.70
C ALA A 123 11.11 25.29 9.06
N ARG A 124 12.40 25.04 9.25
CA ARG A 124 13.12 25.39 10.50
C ARG A 124 13.25 26.89 10.70
N LEU A 125 13.45 27.63 9.61
CA LEU A 125 13.64 29.08 9.67
C LEU A 125 12.32 29.84 9.89
N THR A 126 11.18 29.21 9.57
CA THR A 126 9.87 29.83 9.76
C THR A 126 9.24 29.53 11.11
N ASP A 127 9.83 28.63 11.86
CA ASP A 127 9.41 28.34 13.21
C ASP A 127 10.15 29.27 14.20
#